data_708bdd2d7693d6077e89f94bf8284ce2
#
_entry.id   708bdd2d7693d6077e89f94bf8284ce2
#
_cell.length_a   1.000
_cell.length_b   1.000
_cell.length_c   1.000
_cell.angle_alpha   90.00
_cell.angle_beta   90.00
_cell.angle_gamma   90.00
#
_symmetry.space_group_name_H-M   'P 1'
#
loop_
_entity.id
_entity.type
_entity.pdbx_description
1 polymer ?
#
loop_
_entity_poly.entity_id
_entity_poly.type
_entity_poly.pdbx_seq_one_letter_code
_entity_poly.pdbx_strand_id
1 'polypeptide(L)'
;SHSEPQEQCECGHYAKLMVLLLTAEKIDSGELSMSDTSVVSEYANSQQGSQIWLDKGEKISVEELIKSVSAGNANDGCAALAEKVAGSADKAVELMNSRAKMLGMNGTVYTDCTGMGEGNVTTANDTALLCSELAKYKNLTPYLTCWLDTVRDGKAELVNLNRLVRTYKGVTGMKAWGSEKAGSCIAATAEKGDMSVCVVLNGCDSQENMNAEAKKLLNLAFDTYEIYTPELPEDMVKETVVCGGEELSVELAPEGLYPIVIPRGTYRMVECDFTAEEKLDAPVKNDETAGEIRYTMGGEVILEGKIVACKEVKKMNFICGIKKLVYNL
;
A
#
# COMPACT_ATOMS: atom_id res chain seq x y z
N SER A 1 2.39 25.13 -11.45
CA SER A 1 1.52 23.97 -11.22
C SER A 1 0.70 24.23 -9.96
N HIS A 2 -0.61 24.17 -10.09
CA HIS A 2 -1.51 24.16 -8.93
C HIS A 2 -1.40 22.79 -8.27
N SER A 3 -1.19 22.78 -6.98
CA SER A 3 -1.15 21.57 -6.16
C SER A 3 -2.39 21.57 -5.26
N GLU A 4 -3.48 20.99 -5.76
CA GLU A 4 -4.71 20.79 -4.98
C GLU A 4 -4.98 19.27 -4.85
N PRO A 5 -4.27 18.58 -3.94
CA PRO A 5 -4.28 17.12 -3.88
C PRO A 5 -5.65 16.54 -3.48
N GLN A 6 -6.55 17.35 -2.94
CA GLN A 6 -7.90 16.98 -2.53
C GLN A 6 -8.99 17.40 -3.54
N GLU A 7 -8.63 18.09 -4.63
CA GLU A 7 -9.60 18.44 -5.66
C GLU A 7 -10.07 17.18 -6.38
N GLN A 8 -11.40 17.05 -6.51
CA GLN A 8 -12.00 15.94 -7.25
C GLN A 8 -11.79 16.09 -8.75
N CYS A 9 -11.40 15.01 -9.39
CA CYS A 9 -11.24 14.90 -10.83
C CYS A 9 -11.88 13.61 -11.36
N GLU A 10 -11.95 13.45 -12.67
CA GLU A 10 -12.36 12.18 -13.28
C GLU A 10 -11.41 11.06 -12.83
N CYS A 11 -11.99 9.95 -12.40
CA CYS A 11 -11.22 8.77 -11.99
C CYS A 11 -10.54 8.09 -13.19
N GLY A 12 -11.26 8.00 -14.32
CA GLY A 12 -10.77 7.35 -15.54
C GLY A 12 -10.15 5.98 -15.25
N HIS A 13 -9.06 5.68 -15.92
CA HIS A 13 -8.42 4.37 -15.80
C HIS A 13 -7.78 4.09 -14.42
N TYR A 14 -7.78 5.05 -13.48
CA TYR A 14 -7.36 4.76 -12.10
C TYR A 14 -8.32 3.80 -11.38
N ALA A 15 -9.60 3.73 -11.79
CA ALA A 15 -10.55 2.73 -11.29
C ALA A 15 -10.02 1.30 -11.46
N LYS A 16 -9.29 1.03 -12.55
CA LYS A 16 -8.69 -0.27 -12.82
C LYS A 16 -7.62 -0.67 -11.80
N LEU A 17 -6.96 0.31 -11.14
CA LEU A 17 -6.02 0.03 -10.06
C LEU A 17 -6.74 -0.55 -8.84
N MET A 18 -7.98 -0.12 -8.57
CA MET A 18 -8.79 -0.70 -7.49
C MET A 18 -9.19 -2.15 -7.82
N VAL A 19 -9.55 -2.43 -9.07
CA VAL A 19 -9.83 -3.83 -9.51
C VAL A 19 -8.58 -4.70 -9.37
N LEU A 20 -7.40 -4.18 -9.75
CA LEU A 20 -6.13 -4.88 -9.57
C LEU A 20 -5.80 -5.10 -8.09
N LEU A 21 -6.07 -4.12 -7.21
CA LEU A 21 -5.88 -4.27 -5.77
C LEU A 21 -6.76 -5.39 -5.21
N LEU A 22 -8.06 -5.37 -5.49
CA LEU A 22 -8.99 -6.42 -5.04
C LEU A 22 -8.60 -7.81 -5.58
N THR A 23 -8.06 -7.86 -6.80
CA THR A 23 -7.51 -9.10 -7.38
C THR A 23 -6.29 -9.56 -6.62
N ALA A 24 -5.36 -8.65 -6.32
CA ALA A 24 -4.14 -8.97 -5.58
C ALA A 24 -4.44 -9.49 -4.17
N GLU A 25 -5.38 -8.87 -3.47
CA GLU A 25 -5.82 -9.29 -2.15
C GLU A 25 -6.39 -10.73 -2.16
N LYS A 26 -7.19 -11.07 -3.16
CA LYS A 26 -7.73 -12.43 -3.32
C LYS A 26 -6.67 -13.47 -3.71
N ILE A 27 -5.66 -13.06 -4.47
CA ILE A 27 -4.53 -13.95 -4.78
C ILE A 27 -3.67 -14.18 -3.53
N ASP A 28 -3.42 -13.14 -2.75
CA ASP A 28 -2.62 -13.22 -1.53
C ASP A 28 -3.30 -14.07 -0.45
N SER A 29 -4.64 -13.97 -0.34
CA SER A 29 -5.44 -14.83 0.57
C SER A 29 -5.61 -16.27 0.09
N GLY A 30 -5.19 -16.59 -1.14
CA GLY A 30 -5.38 -17.91 -1.75
C GLY A 30 -6.80 -18.19 -2.25
N GLU A 31 -7.70 -17.20 -2.25
CA GLU A 31 -9.06 -17.34 -2.80
C GLU A 31 -9.10 -17.34 -4.33
N LEU A 32 -8.04 -16.81 -4.97
CA LEU A 32 -7.90 -16.72 -6.42
C LEU A 32 -6.49 -17.11 -6.83
N SER A 33 -6.35 -17.77 -7.99
CA SER A 33 -5.07 -18.11 -8.60
C SER A 33 -4.90 -17.40 -9.95
N MET A 34 -3.65 -17.08 -10.31
CA MET A 34 -3.30 -16.58 -11.65
C MET A 34 -3.75 -17.52 -12.77
N SER A 35 -3.74 -18.83 -12.51
CA SER A 35 -4.16 -19.87 -13.47
C SER A 35 -5.67 -20.10 -13.53
N ASP A 36 -6.44 -19.52 -12.61
CA ASP A 36 -7.89 -19.59 -12.67
C ASP A 36 -8.42 -18.96 -13.95
N THR A 37 -9.52 -19.49 -14.46
CA THR A 37 -10.18 -18.96 -15.65
C THR A 37 -11.44 -18.17 -15.29
N SER A 38 -11.69 -17.10 -16.04
CA SER A 38 -12.96 -16.39 -16.10
C SER A 38 -13.68 -16.75 -17.39
N VAL A 39 -15.00 -16.84 -17.32
CA VAL A 39 -15.86 -16.95 -18.51
C VAL A 39 -16.39 -15.55 -18.79
N VAL A 40 -16.09 -15.05 -19.98
CA VAL A 40 -16.48 -13.70 -20.40
C VAL A 40 -17.99 -13.57 -20.48
N SER A 41 -18.55 -12.64 -19.72
CA SER A 41 -19.97 -12.32 -19.70
C SER A 41 -20.38 -11.44 -20.90
N GLU A 42 -21.67 -11.28 -21.07
CA GLU A 42 -22.21 -10.30 -22.02
C GLU A 42 -21.84 -8.86 -21.64
N TYR A 43 -21.83 -8.56 -20.35
CA TYR A 43 -21.41 -7.25 -19.84
C TYR A 43 -19.93 -6.95 -20.18
N ALA A 44 -19.02 -7.89 -19.90
CA ALA A 44 -17.62 -7.70 -20.24
C ALA A 44 -17.40 -7.55 -21.76
N ASN A 45 -18.04 -8.40 -22.57
CA ASN A 45 -17.97 -8.30 -24.04
C ASN A 45 -18.53 -6.98 -24.59
N SER A 46 -19.52 -6.36 -23.92
CA SER A 46 -20.15 -5.11 -24.37
C SER A 46 -19.34 -3.85 -24.07
N GLN A 47 -18.25 -3.95 -23.31
CA GLN A 47 -17.45 -2.80 -22.95
C GLN A 47 -16.82 -2.14 -24.18
N GLN A 48 -16.75 -0.79 -24.17
CA GLN A 48 -16.23 0.00 -25.27
C GLN A 48 -14.89 0.65 -24.90
N GLY A 49 -14.22 1.28 -25.85
CA GLY A 49 -12.94 1.95 -25.67
C GLY A 49 -11.76 1.01 -25.82
N SER A 50 -10.76 1.08 -24.92
CA SER A 50 -9.62 0.16 -24.96
C SER A 50 -10.07 -1.26 -24.65
N GLN A 51 -9.77 -2.21 -25.53
CA GLN A 51 -10.25 -3.58 -25.45
C GLN A 51 -9.17 -4.58 -25.92
N ILE A 52 -9.30 -5.80 -25.47
CA ILE A 52 -8.63 -6.98 -26.06
C ILE A 52 -9.60 -7.83 -26.89
N TRP A 53 -10.82 -7.28 -27.13
CA TRP A 53 -11.90 -7.89 -27.95
C TRP A 53 -12.30 -9.28 -27.48
N LEU A 54 -12.64 -9.39 -26.20
CA LEU A 54 -13.12 -10.63 -25.60
C LEU A 54 -14.48 -11.04 -26.17
N ASP A 55 -14.60 -12.30 -26.60
CA ASP A 55 -15.86 -12.88 -27.08
C ASP A 55 -16.71 -13.39 -25.90
N LYS A 56 -18.04 -13.19 -25.95
CA LYS A 56 -18.97 -13.76 -24.97
C LYS A 56 -18.80 -15.27 -24.86
N GLY A 57 -18.61 -15.78 -23.64
CA GLY A 57 -18.41 -17.21 -23.36
C GLY A 57 -16.96 -17.69 -23.53
N GLU A 58 -16.06 -16.84 -24.00
CA GLU A 58 -14.63 -17.14 -24.06
C GLU A 58 -14.08 -17.40 -22.64
N LYS A 59 -13.11 -18.31 -22.55
CA LYS A 59 -12.37 -18.57 -21.31
C LYS A 59 -11.01 -17.92 -21.37
N ILE A 60 -10.70 -17.08 -20.40
CA ILE A 60 -9.42 -16.38 -20.28
C ILE A 60 -8.87 -16.52 -18.87
N SER A 61 -7.57 -16.62 -18.71
CA SER A 61 -6.92 -16.74 -17.41
C SER A 61 -6.93 -15.41 -16.64
N VAL A 62 -6.90 -15.49 -15.31
CA VAL A 62 -6.75 -14.32 -14.43
C VAL A 62 -5.45 -13.59 -14.76
N GLU A 63 -4.37 -14.32 -15.06
CA GLU A 63 -3.10 -13.69 -15.47
C GLU A 63 -3.23 -12.85 -16.74
N GLU A 64 -3.87 -13.37 -17.80
CA GLU A 64 -4.08 -12.61 -19.02
C GLU A 64 -4.99 -11.39 -18.82
N LEU A 65 -6.00 -11.51 -17.94
CA LEU A 65 -6.83 -10.38 -17.54
C LEU A 65 -6.01 -9.31 -16.80
N ILE A 66 -5.15 -9.70 -15.85
CA ILE A 66 -4.23 -8.76 -15.17
C ILE A 66 -3.32 -8.07 -16.18
N LYS A 67 -2.73 -8.79 -17.13
CA LYS A 67 -1.91 -8.22 -18.22
C LYS A 67 -2.71 -7.19 -19.04
N SER A 68 -3.91 -7.57 -19.45
CA SER A 68 -4.79 -6.72 -20.27
C SER A 68 -5.19 -5.43 -19.55
N VAL A 69 -5.45 -5.50 -18.26
CA VAL A 69 -5.79 -4.35 -17.41
C VAL A 69 -4.56 -3.50 -17.12
N SER A 70 -3.42 -4.11 -16.77
CA SER A 70 -2.20 -3.41 -16.38
C SER A 70 -1.55 -2.67 -17.53
N ALA A 71 -1.22 -3.37 -18.62
CA ALA A 71 -0.54 -2.80 -19.78
C ALA A 71 -1.52 -2.27 -20.84
N GLY A 72 -2.55 -3.04 -21.18
CA GLY A 72 -3.48 -2.72 -22.27
C GLY A 72 -4.58 -1.72 -21.92
N ASN A 73 -4.78 -1.37 -20.64
CA ASN A 73 -5.92 -0.55 -20.21
C ASN A 73 -7.30 -1.10 -20.64
N ALA A 74 -7.42 -2.39 -20.92
CA ALA A 74 -8.59 -3.02 -21.50
C ALA A 74 -9.82 -2.91 -20.58
N ASN A 75 -10.94 -2.40 -21.11
CA ASN A 75 -12.20 -2.25 -20.38
C ASN A 75 -12.91 -3.59 -20.26
N ASP A 76 -12.98 -4.37 -21.35
CA ASP A 76 -13.54 -5.72 -21.38
C ASP A 76 -12.78 -6.68 -20.44
N GLY A 77 -11.45 -6.64 -20.48
CA GLY A 77 -10.61 -7.38 -19.56
C GLY A 77 -10.82 -6.97 -18.10
N CYS A 78 -10.97 -5.65 -17.83
CA CYS A 78 -11.26 -5.14 -16.50
C CYS A 78 -12.63 -5.60 -15.98
N ALA A 79 -13.67 -5.52 -16.81
CA ALA A 79 -14.99 -5.99 -16.44
C ALA A 79 -15.00 -7.50 -16.15
N ALA A 80 -14.36 -8.32 -17.00
CA ALA A 80 -14.24 -9.75 -16.79
C ALA A 80 -13.47 -10.11 -15.49
N LEU A 81 -12.40 -9.34 -15.19
CA LEU A 81 -11.62 -9.51 -13.95
C LEU A 81 -12.44 -9.10 -12.71
N ALA A 82 -13.14 -7.96 -12.79
CA ALA A 82 -14.00 -7.48 -11.71
C ALA A 82 -15.14 -8.47 -11.39
N GLU A 83 -15.78 -9.03 -12.42
CA GLU A 83 -16.80 -10.08 -12.25
C GLU A 83 -16.22 -11.37 -11.66
N LYS A 84 -15.00 -11.77 -12.06
CA LYS A 84 -14.30 -12.93 -11.48
C LYS A 84 -14.01 -12.74 -10.00
N VAL A 85 -13.61 -11.54 -9.60
CA VAL A 85 -13.28 -11.19 -8.21
C VAL A 85 -14.52 -11.09 -7.32
N ALA A 86 -15.60 -10.49 -7.83
CA ALA A 86 -16.78 -10.13 -7.04
C ALA A 86 -18.04 -10.97 -7.34
N GLY A 87 -18.05 -11.71 -8.44
CA GLY A 87 -19.19 -12.50 -8.92
C GLY A 87 -20.16 -11.72 -9.83
N SER A 88 -20.12 -10.37 -9.83
CA SER A 88 -20.81 -9.50 -10.79
C SER A 88 -20.21 -8.10 -10.83
N ALA A 89 -20.48 -7.34 -11.89
CA ALA A 89 -20.03 -5.96 -12.04
C ALA A 89 -20.55 -5.06 -10.89
N ASP A 90 -21.82 -5.18 -10.51
CA ASP A 90 -22.42 -4.38 -9.44
C ASP A 90 -21.74 -4.66 -8.09
N LYS A 91 -21.54 -5.92 -7.76
CA LYS A 91 -20.80 -6.31 -6.55
C LYS A 91 -19.36 -5.85 -6.56
N ALA A 92 -18.73 -5.81 -7.74
CA ALA A 92 -17.38 -5.27 -7.86
C ALA A 92 -17.35 -3.78 -7.51
N VAL A 93 -18.30 -3.00 -7.98
CA VAL A 93 -18.44 -1.57 -7.62
C VAL A 93 -18.69 -1.38 -6.13
N GLU A 94 -19.53 -2.20 -5.52
CA GLU A 94 -19.75 -2.17 -4.06
C GLU A 94 -18.44 -2.45 -3.30
N LEU A 95 -17.66 -3.47 -3.70
CA LEU A 95 -16.39 -3.81 -3.10
C LEU A 95 -15.34 -2.69 -3.30
N MET A 96 -15.27 -2.11 -4.51
CA MET A 96 -14.37 -1.00 -4.82
C MET A 96 -14.64 0.20 -3.90
N ASN A 97 -15.89 0.60 -3.74
CA ASN A 97 -16.28 1.71 -2.85
C ASN A 97 -16.05 1.37 -1.36
N SER A 98 -16.33 0.14 -0.95
CA SER A 98 -16.03 -0.32 0.42
C SER A 98 -14.53 -0.26 0.71
N ARG A 99 -13.71 -0.76 -0.23
CA ARG A 99 -12.26 -0.75 -0.07
C ARG A 99 -11.67 0.66 -0.10
N ALA A 100 -12.18 1.54 -0.98
CA ALA A 100 -11.81 2.95 -1.00
C ALA A 100 -12.04 3.62 0.36
N LYS A 101 -13.21 3.38 0.97
CA LYS A 101 -13.52 3.89 2.31
C LYS A 101 -12.55 3.36 3.38
N MET A 102 -12.21 2.06 3.34
CA MET A 102 -11.24 1.46 4.27
C MET A 102 -9.83 2.06 4.12
N LEU A 103 -9.46 2.47 2.91
CA LEU A 103 -8.19 3.16 2.64
C LEU A 103 -8.19 4.65 2.99
N GLY A 104 -9.33 5.21 3.41
CA GLY A 104 -9.47 6.64 3.68
C GLY A 104 -9.59 7.51 2.43
N MET A 105 -9.95 6.93 1.28
CA MET A 105 -10.15 7.63 0.01
C MET A 105 -11.50 8.36 0.00
N ASN A 106 -11.58 9.43 0.77
CA ASN A 106 -12.86 10.11 1.06
C ASN A 106 -13.39 10.96 -0.12
N GLY A 107 -12.56 11.29 -1.08
CA GLY A 107 -12.92 12.02 -2.30
C GLY A 107 -13.22 11.12 -3.49
N THR A 108 -13.26 9.77 -3.31
CA THR A 108 -13.38 8.81 -4.39
C THR A 108 -14.74 8.12 -4.39
N VAL A 109 -15.36 8.04 -5.57
CA VAL A 109 -16.59 7.28 -5.83
C VAL A 109 -16.42 6.51 -7.13
N TYR A 110 -16.72 5.22 -7.11
CA TYR A 110 -16.79 4.36 -8.28
C TYR A 110 -18.25 4.07 -8.63
N THR A 111 -18.61 4.27 -9.90
CA THR A 111 -19.94 3.94 -10.47
C THR A 111 -19.85 2.73 -11.40
N ASP A 112 -18.66 2.43 -11.92
CA ASP A 112 -18.33 1.21 -12.66
C ASP A 112 -16.87 0.77 -12.40
N CYS A 113 -16.52 -0.43 -12.83
CA CYS A 113 -15.20 -1.00 -12.60
C CYS A 113 -14.12 -0.51 -13.59
N THR A 114 -14.50 0.10 -14.70
CA THR A 114 -13.58 0.54 -15.77
C THR A 114 -13.14 1.99 -15.62
N GLY A 115 -13.93 2.81 -14.91
CA GLY A 115 -13.76 4.24 -14.76
C GLY A 115 -14.22 5.07 -15.96
N MET A 116 -14.95 4.44 -16.90
CA MET A 116 -15.41 5.11 -18.14
C MET A 116 -16.80 5.70 -18.00
N GLY A 117 -17.60 5.24 -17.04
CA GLY A 117 -18.95 5.76 -16.81
C GLY A 117 -18.94 7.11 -16.10
N GLU A 118 -20.04 7.83 -16.24
CA GLU A 118 -20.23 9.11 -15.53
C GLU A 118 -20.27 8.90 -14.02
N GLY A 119 -19.73 9.87 -13.27
CA GLY A 119 -19.75 9.86 -11.80
C GLY A 119 -18.59 9.12 -11.14
N ASN A 120 -17.70 8.48 -11.91
CA ASN A 120 -16.42 8.00 -11.37
C ASN A 120 -15.51 9.20 -11.07
N VAL A 121 -15.28 9.48 -9.79
CA VAL A 121 -14.43 10.59 -9.35
C VAL A 121 -13.39 10.10 -8.34
N THR A 122 -12.27 10.81 -8.29
CA THR A 122 -11.20 10.57 -7.32
C THR A 122 -10.45 11.87 -7.04
N THR A 123 -9.44 11.82 -6.18
CA THR A 123 -8.48 12.90 -5.96
C THR A 123 -7.06 12.40 -6.19
N ALA A 124 -6.10 13.30 -6.37
CA ALA A 124 -4.69 12.90 -6.48
C ALA A 124 -4.21 12.21 -5.20
N ASN A 125 -4.65 12.70 -4.03
CA ASN A 125 -4.34 12.09 -2.74
C ASN A 125 -4.90 10.67 -2.62
N ASP A 126 -6.17 10.47 -2.96
CA ASP A 126 -6.82 9.16 -2.88
C ASP A 126 -6.17 8.16 -3.85
N THR A 127 -5.85 8.61 -5.07
CA THR A 127 -5.12 7.81 -6.04
C THR A 127 -3.73 7.41 -5.50
N ALA A 128 -3.03 8.29 -4.79
CA ALA A 128 -1.75 7.97 -4.16
C ALA A 128 -1.91 6.93 -3.03
N LEU A 129 -2.96 7.02 -2.21
CA LEU A 129 -3.30 6.01 -1.20
C LEU A 129 -3.52 4.64 -1.84
N LEU A 130 -4.31 4.58 -2.91
CA LEU A 130 -4.55 3.35 -3.68
C LEU A 130 -3.25 2.77 -4.25
N CYS A 131 -2.40 3.60 -4.85
CA CYS A 131 -1.13 3.17 -5.41
C CYS A 131 -0.17 2.66 -4.33
N SER A 132 -0.13 3.31 -3.17
CA SER A 132 0.69 2.89 -2.03
C SER A 132 0.25 1.53 -1.49
N GLU A 133 -1.04 1.26 -1.44
CA GLU A 133 -1.57 -0.04 -1.02
C GLU A 133 -1.26 -1.12 -2.07
N LEU A 134 -1.55 -0.85 -3.35
CA LEU A 134 -1.27 -1.80 -4.44
C LEU A 134 0.22 -2.13 -4.57
N ALA A 135 1.12 -1.18 -4.29
CA ALA A 135 2.57 -1.37 -4.34
C ALA A 135 3.11 -2.41 -3.34
N LYS A 136 2.33 -2.76 -2.31
CA LYS A 136 2.68 -3.82 -1.36
C LYS A 136 2.65 -5.22 -2.01
N TYR A 137 1.84 -5.40 -3.05
CA TYR A 137 1.66 -6.66 -3.77
C TYR A 137 2.70 -6.82 -4.88
N LYS A 138 3.93 -7.17 -4.50
CA LYS A 138 5.10 -7.25 -5.40
C LYS A 138 4.93 -8.26 -6.55
N ASN A 139 4.06 -9.26 -6.40
CA ASN A 139 3.71 -10.22 -7.43
C ASN A 139 3.03 -9.58 -8.65
N LEU A 140 2.43 -8.39 -8.52
CA LEU A 140 1.84 -7.65 -9.64
C LEU A 140 2.84 -6.71 -10.34
N THR A 141 3.98 -6.39 -9.73
CA THR A 141 4.97 -5.47 -10.30
C THR A 141 5.41 -5.85 -11.72
N PRO A 142 5.67 -7.12 -12.08
CA PRO A 142 6.03 -7.49 -13.45
C PRO A 142 4.98 -7.09 -14.49
N TYR A 143 3.70 -7.17 -14.13
CA TYR A 143 2.60 -6.79 -15.02
C TYR A 143 2.41 -5.28 -15.11
N LEU A 144 2.56 -4.57 -13.99
CA LEU A 144 2.45 -3.10 -13.93
C LEU A 144 3.60 -2.39 -14.65
N THR A 145 4.76 -3.03 -14.74
CA THR A 145 5.97 -2.50 -15.40
C THR A 145 6.21 -3.07 -16.80
N CYS A 146 5.36 -3.99 -17.24
CA CYS A 146 5.45 -4.53 -18.60
C CYS A 146 5.19 -3.42 -19.62
N TRP A 147 6.11 -3.27 -20.60
CA TRP A 147 5.97 -2.29 -21.68
C TRP A 147 5.11 -2.80 -22.82
N LEU A 148 5.41 -3.99 -23.30
CA LEU A 148 4.75 -4.67 -24.41
C LEU A 148 4.49 -6.12 -24.03
N ASP A 149 3.30 -6.61 -24.30
CA ASP A 149 2.94 -8.02 -24.14
C ASP A 149 1.84 -8.38 -25.16
N THR A 150 1.48 -9.64 -25.19
CA THR A 150 0.35 -10.16 -25.97
C THR A 150 -0.50 -11.05 -25.11
N VAL A 151 -1.79 -11.11 -25.40
CA VAL A 151 -2.74 -12.04 -24.75
C VAL A 151 -3.62 -12.71 -25.82
N ARG A 152 -4.40 -13.71 -25.41
CA ARG A 152 -5.30 -14.45 -26.30
C ARG A 152 -4.54 -15.14 -27.45
N ASP A 153 -3.46 -15.85 -27.12
CA ASP A 153 -2.59 -16.49 -28.13
C ASP A 153 -2.05 -15.54 -29.22
N GLY A 154 -1.72 -14.31 -28.82
CA GLY A 154 -1.17 -13.27 -29.71
C GLY A 154 -2.21 -12.50 -30.52
N LYS A 155 -3.52 -12.67 -30.26
CA LYS A 155 -4.60 -11.95 -30.97
C LYS A 155 -4.72 -10.48 -30.54
N ALA A 156 -4.25 -10.14 -29.33
CA ALA A 156 -4.28 -8.77 -28.83
C ALA A 156 -2.88 -8.37 -28.31
N GLU A 157 -2.36 -7.27 -28.87
CA GLU A 157 -1.12 -6.64 -28.42
C GLU A 157 -1.45 -5.60 -27.34
N LEU A 158 -0.61 -5.59 -26.28
CA LEU A 158 -0.74 -4.68 -25.16
C LEU A 158 0.42 -3.70 -25.17
N VAL A 159 0.11 -2.40 -25.06
CA VAL A 159 1.10 -1.32 -24.95
C VAL A 159 0.83 -0.49 -23.70
N ASN A 160 1.78 -0.42 -22.80
CA ASN A 160 1.63 0.36 -21.59
C ASN A 160 1.74 1.86 -21.89
N LEU A 161 0.72 2.63 -21.50
CA LEU A 161 0.72 4.08 -21.65
C LEU A 161 1.66 4.79 -20.67
N ASN A 162 2.04 4.12 -19.56
CA ASN A 162 3.04 4.64 -18.63
C ASN A 162 4.45 4.49 -19.22
N ARG A 163 4.91 5.51 -19.95
CA ARG A 163 6.24 5.50 -20.58
C ARG A 163 7.40 5.48 -19.59
N LEU A 164 7.15 5.75 -18.29
CA LEU A 164 8.20 5.69 -17.27
C LEU A 164 8.74 4.26 -17.10
N VAL A 165 7.94 3.23 -17.39
CA VAL A 165 8.39 1.82 -17.34
C VAL A 165 9.63 1.54 -18.21
N ARG A 166 9.84 2.36 -19.26
CA ARG A 166 11.03 2.27 -20.13
C ARG A 166 12.08 3.32 -19.84
N THR A 167 11.69 4.45 -19.27
CA THR A 167 12.50 5.68 -19.29
C THR A 167 12.91 6.17 -17.91
N TYR A 168 12.49 5.47 -16.84
CA TYR A 168 12.88 5.79 -15.47
C TYR A 168 13.27 4.52 -14.71
N LYS A 169 14.51 4.48 -14.24
CA LYS A 169 15.03 3.31 -13.49
C LYS A 169 14.38 3.25 -12.11
N GLY A 170 13.87 2.06 -11.75
CA GLY A 170 13.25 1.82 -10.45
C GLY A 170 11.73 2.03 -10.44
N VAL A 171 11.08 2.32 -11.59
CA VAL A 171 9.61 2.33 -11.68
C VAL A 171 9.04 0.96 -11.30
N THR A 172 7.99 0.96 -10.47
CA THR A 172 7.25 -0.22 -10.03
C THR A 172 5.79 -0.24 -10.52
N GLY A 173 5.35 0.78 -11.22
CA GLY A 173 4.01 0.94 -11.81
C GLY A 173 3.67 2.42 -11.94
N MET A 174 2.45 2.84 -11.99
CA MET A 174 1.17 2.15 -11.93
C MET A 174 0.41 2.30 -13.26
N LYS A 175 -0.22 3.49 -13.50
CA LYS A 175 -1.14 3.70 -14.61
C LYS A 175 -0.99 5.09 -15.22
N ALA A 176 -1.00 5.16 -16.56
CA ALA A 176 -1.18 6.42 -17.29
C ALA A 176 -2.41 6.32 -18.19
N TRP A 177 -3.08 7.45 -18.37
CA TRP A 177 -4.27 7.58 -19.22
C TRP A 177 -4.51 9.04 -19.59
N GLY A 178 -5.52 9.31 -20.40
CA GLY A 178 -5.93 10.67 -20.73
C GLY A 178 -7.23 10.68 -21.49
N SER A 179 -7.93 11.81 -21.43
CA SER A 179 -9.10 12.15 -22.20
C SER A 179 -9.05 13.62 -22.61
N GLU A 180 -9.91 14.04 -23.55
CA GLU A 180 -10.02 15.46 -23.91
C GLU A 180 -10.39 16.33 -22.70
N LYS A 181 -11.20 15.82 -21.78
CA LYS A 181 -11.66 16.53 -20.59
C LYS A 181 -10.64 16.49 -19.46
N ALA A 182 -10.05 15.32 -19.18
CA ALA A 182 -9.12 15.14 -18.06
C ALA A 182 -7.68 15.55 -18.38
N GLY A 183 -7.34 15.79 -19.65
CA GLY A 183 -5.94 15.95 -20.06
C GLY A 183 -5.15 14.64 -19.93
N SER A 184 -3.83 14.74 -19.85
CA SER A 184 -2.95 13.58 -19.62
C SER A 184 -2.75 13.37 -18.12
N CYS A 185 -2.95 12.14 -17.65
CA CYS A 185 -2.93 11.75 -16.25
C CYS A 185 -2.00 10.56 -16.00
N ILE A 186 -1.27 10.57 -14.90
CA ILE A 186 -0.39 9.47 -14.48
C ILE A 186 -0.39 9.32 -12.96
N ALA A 187 -0.48 8.08 -12.53
CA ALA A 187 -0.03 7.64 -11.22
C ALA A 187 1.20 6.75 -11.42
N ALA A 188 2.33 7.14 -10.89
CA ALA A 188 3.59 6.42 -11.03
C ALA A 188 4.20 6.14 -9.68
N THR A 189 4.67 4.90 -9.49
CA THR A 189 5.45 4.50 -8.32
C THR A 189 6.86 4.12 -8.74
N ALA A 190 7.82 4.42 -7.87
CA ALA A 190 9.22 4.04 -8.07
C ALA A 190 9.87 3.73 -6.72
N GLU A 191 10.89 2.87 -6.77
CA GLU A 191 11.69 2.47 -5.60
C GLU A 191 13.17 2.77 -5.84
N LYS A 192 13.85 3.25 -4.79
CA LYS A 192 15.29 3.45 -4.76
C LYS A 192 15.81 3.15 -3.35
N GLY A 193 16.55 2.04 -3.21
CA GLY A 193 16.87 1.51 -1.88
C GLY A 193 15.59 1.11 -1.15
N ASP A 194 15.46 1.55 0.08
CA ASP A 194 14.31 1.23 0.94
C ASP A 194 13.15 2.22 0.78
N MET A 195 13.34 3.27 -0.03
CA MET A 195 12.34 4.31 -0.24
C MET A 195 11.47 4.01 -1.45
N SER A 196 10.15 4.01 -1.24
CA SER A 196 9.13 3.96 -2.28
C SER A 196 8.41 5.30 -2.38
N VAL A 197 8.23 5.79 -3.60
CA VAL A 197 7.59 7.09 -3.89
C VAL A 197 6.45 6.89 -4.86
N CYS A 198 5.33 7.55 -4.61
CA CYS A 198 4.20 7.67 -5.53
C CYS A 198 4.05 9.12 -5.97
N VAL A 199 3.89 9.33 -7.27
CA VAL A 199 3.57 10.62 -7.88
C VAL A 199 2.28 10.49 -8.66
N VAL A 200 1.34 11.40 -8.41
CA VAL A 200 0.08 11.50 -9.15
C VAL A 200 -0.02 12.87 -9.80
N LEU A 201 -0.23 12.88 -11.11
CA LEU A 201 -0.44 14.09 -11.90
C LEU A 201 -1.72 13.94 -12.71
N ASN A 202 -2.58 14.95 -12.63
CA ASN A 202 -3.82 15.05 -13.40
C ASN A 202 -3.82 16.35 -14.20
N GLY A 203 -4.51 16.35 -15.35
CA GLY A 203 -4.71 17.56 -16.13
C GLY A 203 -3.49 18.10 -16.85
N CYS A 204 -2.51 17.28 -17.18
CA CYS A 204 -1.35 17.73 -17.95
C CYS A 204 -1.74 17.97 -19.43
N ASP A 205 -1.17 19.04 -20.01
CA ASP A 205 -1.46 19.45 -21.39
C ASP A 205 -1.05 18.41 -22.44
N SER A 206 -0.03 17.61 -22.12
CA SER A 206 0.46 16.56 -23.02
C SER A 206 1.07 15.40 -22.25
N GLN A 207 1.13 14.25 -22.90
CA GLN A 207 1.78 13.07 -22.38
C GLN A 207 3.30 13.28 -22.18
N GLU A 208 3.92 14.14 -22.97
CA GLU A 208 5.35 14.47 -22.84
C GLU A 208 5.61 15.28 -21.59
N ASN A 209 4.83 16.33 -21.37
CA ASN A 209 4.91 17.17 -20.17
C ASN A 209 4.60 16.36 -18.91
N MET A 210 3.57 15.53 -18.95
CA MET A 210 3.20 14.61 -17.87
C MET A 210 4.39 13.70 -17.47
N ASN A 211 5.03 13.04 -18.45
CA ASN A 211 6.17 12.17 -18.17
C ASN A 211 7.39 12.95 -17.66
N ALA A 212 7.64 14.16 -18.18
CA ALA A 212 8.75 15.01 -17.73
C ALA A 212 8.56 15.46 -16.29
N GLU A 213 7.36 15.98 -15.94
CA GLU A 213 7.05 16.42 -14.58
C GLU A 213 7.02 15.24 -13.59
N ALA A 214 6.49 14.08 -13.98
CA ALA A 214 6.53 12.90 -13.12
C ALA A 214 7.97 12.47 -12.78
N LYS A 215 8.89 12.46 -13.75
CA LYS A 215 10.32 12.21 -13.52
C LYS A 215 10.94 13.22 -12.58
N LYS A 216 10.64 14.49 -12.78
CA LYS A 216 11.16 15.59 -11.95
C LYS A 216 10.70 15.45 -10.50
N LEU A 217 9.42 15.13 -10.27
CA LEU A 217 8.90 14.93 -8.92
C LEU A 217 9.45 13.68 -8.24
N LEU A 218 9.61 12.56 -8.98
CA LEU A 218 10.26 11.36 -8.46
C LEU A 218 11.71 11.65 -8.04
N ASN A 219 12.48 12.35 -8.91
CA ASN A 219 13.86 12.74 -8.58
C ASN A 219 13.88 13.67 -7.36
N LEU A 220 13.02 14.69 -7.33
CA LEU A 220 12.93 15.61 -6.20
C LEU A 220 12.67 14.88 -4.89
N ALA A 221 11.73 13.91 -4.87
CA ALA A 221 11.45 13.13 -3.68
C ALA A 221 12.65 12.31 -3.22
N PHE A 222 13.31 11.59 -4.13
CA PHE A 222 14.50 10.79 -3.80
C PHE A 222 15.73 11.63 -3.44
N ASP A 223 15.85 12.85 -3.95
CA ASP A 223 16.96 13.75 -3.64
C ASP A 223 16.72 14.52 -2.34
N THR A 224 15.44 14.72 -1.96
CA THR A 224 15.06 15.51 -0.78
C THR A 224 14.88 14.68 0.47
N TYR A 225 14.44 13.42 0.33
CA TYR A 225 14.05 12.57 1.47
C TYR A 225 14.83 11.26 1.52
N GLU A 226 14.89 10.66 2.70
CA GLU A 226 15.43 9.32 2.94
C GLU A 226 14.61 8.60 4.02
N ILE A 227 14.75 7.27 4.09
CA ILE A 227 14.15 6.48 5.15
C ILE A 227 15.09 6.45 6.35
N TYR A 228 14.56 6.77 7.51
CA TYR A 228 15.19 6.60 8.80
C TYR A 228 14.58 5.39 9.50
N THR A 229 15.39 4.39 9.79
CA THR A 229 15.01 3.26 10.64
C THR A 229 15.43 3.58 12.07
N PRO A 230 14.48 3.63 13.03
CA PRO A 230 14.80 3.95 14.42
C PRO A 230 15.81 2.96 15.01
N GLU A 231 16.91 3.47 15.54
CA GLU A 231 17.91 2.69 16.29
C GLU A 231 17.62 2.82 17.77
N LEU A 232 17.69 1.69 18.51
CA LEU A 232 17.48 1.69 19.95
C LEU A 232 18.74 2.17 20.64
N PRO A 233 18.62 3.05 21.68
CA PRO A 233 19.75 3.45 22.50
C PRO A 233 20.43 2.24 23.17
N GLU A 234 21.75 2.24 23.23
CA GLU A 234 22.52 1.15 23.85
C GLU A 234 22.20 0.99 25.33
N ASP A 235 21.88 2.07 26.01
CA ASP A 235 21.53 2.18 27.43
C ASP A 235 20.02 1.97 27.68
N MET A 236 19.22 1.66 26.66
CA MET A 236 17.81 1.37 26.85
C MET A 236 17.61 0.22 27.85
N VAL A 237 16.73 0.44 28.82
CA VAL A 237 16.34 -0.55 29.82
C VAL A 237 15.67 -1.74 29.14
N LYS A 238 16.31 -2.92 29.25
CA LYS A 238 15.83 -4.17 28.62
C LYS A 238 15.06 -5.07 29.61
N GLU A 239 15.06 -4.76 30.89
CA GLU A 239 14.43 -5.55 31.95
C GLU A 239 14.05 -4.64 33.11
N THR A 240 12.88 -4.86 33.70
CA THR A 240 12.47 -4.15 34.92
C THR A 240 12.06 -5.12 36.02
N VAL A 241 12.18 -4.67 37.29
CA VAL A 241 11.83 -5.45 38.49
C VAL A 241 10.32 -5.60 38.61
N VAL A 242 9.82 -6.80 38.97
CA VAL A 242 8.40 -7.04 39.24
C VAL A 242 8.20 -7.28 40.73
N CYS A 243 7.54 -6.32 41.37
CA CYS A 243 7.22 -6.41 42.80
C CYS A 243 6.04 -7.35 43.03
N GLY A 244 6.25 -8.35 43.91
CA GLY A 244 5.18 -9.30 44.26
C GLY A 244 4.80 -10.30 43.18
N GLY A 245 5.64 -10.46 42.14
CA GLY A 245 5.45 -11.39 41.05
C GLY A 245 6.01 -12.80 41.29
N GLU A 246 5.51 -13.79 40.55
CA GLU A 246 6.09 -15.14 40.51
C GLU A 246 7.50 -15.11 39.90
N GLU A 247 7.81 -14.12 39.04
CA GLU A 247 9.14 -13.78 38.56
C GLU A 247 9.59 -12.44 39.14
N LEU A 248 10.92 -12.25 39.32
CA LEU A 248 11.49 -11.05 39.96
C LEU A 248 11.64 -9.90 38.97
N SER A 249 11.62 -10.20 37.66
CA SER A 249 11.80 -9.23 36.60
C SER A 249 11.05 -9.67 35.35
N VAL A 250 10.86 -8.74 34.44
CA VAL A 250 10.27 -8.95 33.11
C VAL A 250 11.10 -8.21 32.07
N GLU A 251 11.33 -8.86 30.93
CA GLU A 251 11.96 -8.23 29.77
C GLU A 251 11.05 -7.19 29.17
N LEU A 252 11.65 -6.09 28.71
CA LEU A 252 10.99 -4.97 28.05
C LEU A 252 11.43 -4.88 26.59
N ALA A 253 10.48 -4.55 25.72
CA ALA A 253 10.74 -4.29 24.30
C ALA A 253 10.00 -3.04 23.82
N PRO A 254 10.54 -2.33 22.83
CA PRO A 254 9.83 -1.23 22.20
C PRO A 254 8.72 -1.76 21.30
N GLU A 255 7.58 -1.07 21.27
CA GLU A 255 6.44 -1.30 20.39
C GLU A 255 6.06 0.00 19.67
N GLY A 256 5.54 -0.12 18.45
CA GLY A 256 5.07 1.02 17.66
C GLY A 256 6.17 1.77 16.91
N LEU A 257 7.40 1.26 16.86
CA LEU A 257 8.48 1.82 16.06
C LEU A 257 8.44 1.27 14.63
N TYR A 258 8.56 2.15 13.65
CA TYR A 258 8.60 1.82 12.23
C TYR A 258 9.49 2.80 11.46
N PRO A 259 10.02 2.43 10.30
CA PRO A 259 10.78 3.34 9.46
C PRO A 259 9.94 4.56 9.04
N ILE A 260 10.53 5.75 9.13
CA ILE A 260 9.89 7.02 8.78
C ILE A 260 10.66 7.77 7.70
N VAL A 261 9.98 8.69 7.03
CA VAL A 261 10.60 9.57 6.03
C VAL A 261 11.13 10.82 6.73
N ILE A 262 12.41 11.14 6.50
CA ILE A 262 13.06 12.36 6.98
C ILE A 262 13.74 13.10 5.82
N PRO A 263 14.04 14.40 5.95
CA PRO A 263 14.88 15.11 5.00
C PRO A 263 16.26 14.46 4.88
N ARG A 264 16.75 14.33 3.66
CA ARG A 264 18.02 13.67 3.38
C ARG A 264 19.20 14.36 4.08
N GLY A 265 20.06 13.56 4.70
CA GLY A 265 21.25 14.03 5.41
C GLY A 265 20.98 14.53 6.83
N THR A 266 19.73 14.41 7.33
CA THR A 266 19.38 14.85 8.69
C THR A 266 19.36 13.72 9.73
N TYR A 267 19.67 12.49 9.34
CA TYR A 267 19.63 11.33 10.25
C TYR A 267 20.43 11.53 11.54
N ARG A 268 21.55 12.30 11.51
CA ARG A 268 22.35 12.63 12.69
C ARG A 268 21.74 13.67 13.62
N MET A 269 20.68 14.32 13.17
CA MET A 269 19.93 15.31 13.95
C MET A 269 18.75 14.69 14.69
N VAL A 270 18.53 13.39 14.48
CA VAL A 270 17.51 12.64 15.20
C VAL A 270 18.07 12.27 16.56
N GLU A 271 17.38 12.73 17.60
CA GLU A 271 17.66 12.44 19.00
C GLU A 271 16.63 11.42 19.52
N CYS A 272 17.06 10.50 20.35
CA CYS A 272 16.19 9.51 20.98
C CYS A 272 16.23 9.65 22.49
N ASP A 273 15.05 9.85 23.07
CA ASP A 273 14.85 9.85 24.51
C ASP A 273 13.90 8.73 24.89
N PHE A 274 14.11 8.13 26.06
CA PHE A 274 13.20 7.12 26.58
C PHE A 274 13.02 7.27 28.10
N THR A 275 11.88 6.81 28.58
CA THR A 275 11.58 6.62 29.99
C THR A 275 11.05 5.21 30.20
N ALA A 276 11.51 4.54 31.25
CA ALA A 276 11.00 3.23 31.62
C ALA A 276 10.81 3.18 33.13
N GLU A 277 9.79 2.48 33.60
CA GLU A 277 9.51 2.25 34.99
C GLU A 277 10.59 1.34 35.61
N GLU A 278 11.21 1.77 36.71
CA GLU A 278 12.21 0.98 37.43
C GLU A 278 11.63 -0.30 38.02
N LYS A 279 10.34 -0.31 38.29
CA LYS A 279 9.61 -1.47 38.84
C LYS A 279 8.13 -1.45 38.41
N LEU A 280 7.57 -2.64 38.24
CA LEU A 280 6.16 -2.89 38.03
C LEU A 280 5.56 -3.70 39.18
N ASP A 281 4.29 -3.52 39.46
CA ASP A 281 3.57 -4.32 40.46
C ASP A 281 2.83 -5.50 39.82
N ALA A 282 3.00 -6.70 40.33
CA ALA A 282 2.31 -7.88 39.84
C ALA A 282 0.78 -7.85 40.17
N PRO A 283 -0.07 -8.34 39.26
CA PRO A 283 0.25 -9.05 38.03
C PRO A 283 0.60 -8.09 36.89
N VAL A 284 1.65 -8.37 36.15
CA VAL A 284 2.01 -7.69 34.89
C VAL A 284 1.41 -8.48 33.73
N LYS A 285 0.78 -7.79 32.80
CA LYS A 285 0.24 -8.42 31.59
C LYS A 285 1.27 -8.41 30.47
N ASN A 286 1.11 -9.33 29.50
CA ASN A 286 1.82 -9.19 28.24
C ASN A 286 1.40 -7.88 27.56
N ASP A 287 2.36 -7.17 26.94
CA ASP A 287 2.19 -5.87 26.28
C ASP A 287 1.76 -4.73 27.23
N GLU A 288 1.90 -4.92 28.56
CA GLU A 288 1.68 -3.85 29.52
C GLU A 288 2.73 -2.75 29.36
N THR A 289 2.27 -1.51 29.24
CA THR A 289 3.15 -0.35 29.05
C THR A 289 3.98 -0.10 30.32
N ALA A 290 5.29 -0.13 30.16
CA ALA A 290 6.28 0.14 31.20
C ALA A 290 7.10 1.41 30.90
N GLY A 291 6.83 2.11 29.81
CA GLY A 291 7.55 3.33 29.46
C GLY A 291 7.21 3.84 28.06
N GLU A 292 7.93 4.87 27.67
CA GLU A 292 7.79 5.53 26.36
C GLU A 292 9.17 5.74 25.75
N ILE A 293 9.22 5.71 24.41
CA ILE A 293 10.41 6.05 23.63
C ILE A 293 10.02 7.07 22.57
N ARG A 294 10.80 8.13 22.43
CA ARG A 294 10.53 9.26 21.52
C ARG A 294 11.74 9.58 20.69
N TYR A 295 11.51 9.81 19.43
CA TYR A 295 12.50 10.34 18.50
C TYR A 295 12.10 11.76 18.12
N THR A 296 13.06 12.68 18.26
CA THR A 296 12.86 14.11 17.97
C THR A 296 13.87 14.58 16.93
N MET A 297 13.50 15.59 16.16
CA MET A 297 14.38 16.25 15.22
C MET A 297 14.11 17.78 15.30
N GLY A 298 15.12 18.54 15.66
CA GLY A 298 14.96 19.99 15.86
C GLY A 298 13.97 20.37 16.97
N GLY A 299 13.75 19.48 17.95
CA GLY A 299 12.80 19.67 19.04
C GLY A 299 11.37 19.26 18.74
N GLU A 300 11.07 18.83 17.52
CA GLU A 300 9.77 18.27 17.14
C GLU A 300 9.78 16.75 17.22
N VAL A 301 8.71 16.16 17.75
CA VAL A 301 8.55 14.70 17.83
C VAL A 301 8.22 14.17 16.44
N ILE A 302 9.07 13.28 15.92
CA ILE A 302 8.92 12.66 14.60
C ILE A 302 8.44 11.21 14.67
N LEU A 303 8.65 10.53 15.81
CA LEU A 303 8.15 9.17 16.07
C LEU A 303 8.03 8.95 17.57
N GLU A 304 6.97 8.28 17.98
CA GLU A 304 6.75 7.83 19.37
C GLU A 304 6.45 6.33 19.38
N GLY A 305 6.93 5.65 20.40
CA GLY A 305 6.64 4.26 20.68
C GLY A 305 6.45 4.04 22.17
N LYS A 306 6.02 2.83 22.52
CA LYS A 306 5.90 2.38 23.90
C LYS A 306 7.04 1.42 24.22
N ILE A 307 7.38 1.33 25.49
CA ILE A 307 8.20 0.24 26.05
C ILE A 307 7.24 -0.66 26.80
N VAL A 308 7.15 -1.93 26.42
CA VAL A 308 6.14 -2.86 26.91
C VAL A 308 6.79 -4.12 27.49
N ALA A 309 6.08 -4.77 28.44
CA ALA A 309 6.49 -6.06 29.00
C ALA A 309 6.32 -7.18 27.96
N CYS A 310 7.36 -8.00 27.75
CA CYS A 310 7.38 -9.07 26.75
C CYS A 310 6.61 -10.33 27.15
N LYS A 311 6.16 -10.42 28.40
CA LYS A 311 5.41 -11.57 28.92
C LYS A 311 4.55 -11.21 30.14
N GLU A 312 3.56 -12.08 30.41
CA GLU A 312 2.77 -12.01 31.64
C GLU A 312 3.61 -12.45 32.84
N VAL A 313 3.55 -11.72 33.98
CA VAL A 313 4.07 -12.13 35.29
C VAL A 313 2.92 -12.15 36.30
N LYS A 314 2.56 -13.34 36.74
CA LYS A 314 1.48 -13.53 37.73
C LYS A 314 1.88 -13.06 39.10
N LYS A 315 0.90 -12.66 39.91
CA LYS A 315 1.09 -12.32 41.29
C LYS A 315 1.53 -13.57 42.09
N MET A 316 2.57 -13.42 42.90
CA MET A 316 3.08 -14.48 43.74
C MET A 316 2.01 -14.97 44.71
N ASN A 317 1.71 -16.26 44.71
CA ASN A 317 0.86 -16.90 45.70
C ASN A 317 1.69 -17.51 46.84
N PHE A 318 1.02 -17.82 47.96
CA PHE A 318 1.68 -18.35 49.17
C PHE A 318 2.50 -19.63 48.91
N ILE A 319 2.01 -20.51 48.05
CA ILE A 319 2.67 -21.76 47.70
C ILE A 319 3.96 -21.48 46.90
N CYS A 320 3.93 -20.54 45.98
CA CYS A 320 5.07 -20.14 45.18
C CYS A 320 6.14 -19.45 46.07
N GLY A 321 5.71 -18.62 47.02
CA GLY A 321 6.59 -17.99 48.01
C GLY A 321 7.33 -19.00 48.87
N ILE A 322 6.67 -20.05 49.37
CA ILE A 322 7.31 -21.12 50.13
C ILE A 322 8.31 -21.93 49.30
N LYS A 323 7.95 -22.25 48.03
CA LYS A 323 8.87 -22.95 47.14
C LYS A 323 10.16 -22.16 46.90
N LYS A 324 10.06 -20.86 46.65
CA LYS A 324 11.25 -20.00 46.48
C LYS A 324 12.15 -19.91 47.72
N LEU A 325 11.56 -19.89 48.90
CA LEU A 325 12.32 -19.93 50.17
C LEU A 325 13.07 -21.25 50.36
N VAL A 326 12.49 -22.37 49.93
CA VAL A 326 13.10 -23.71 50.10
C VAL A 326 14.16 -23.97 49.01
N TYR A 327 14.03 -23.40 47.80
CA TYR A 327 15.03 -23.60 46.73
C TYR A 327 16.22 -22.62 46.79
N ASN A 328 16.14 -21.54 47.60
CA ASN A 328 17.24 -20.60 47.84
C ASN A 328 17.97 -20.85 49.17
N LEU A 329 17.67 -21.93 49.86
CA LEU A 329 18.40 -22.52 50.97
C LEU A 329 19.22 -23.73 50.50
#